data_d65f1c05e1e178788c5f46db6054dacf
#
_entry.id   d65f1c05e1e178788c5f46db6054dacf
#
_cell.length_a   1.000
_cell.length_b   1.000
_cell.length_c   1.000
_cell.angle_alpha   90.00
_cell.angle_beta   90.00
_cell.angle_gamma   90.00
#
_symmetry.space_group_name_H-M   'P 1'
#
loop_
_entity.id
_entity.type
_entity.pdbx_description
1 polymer ?
#
loop_
_entity_poly.entity_id
_entity_poly.type
_entity_poly.pdbx_seq_one_letter_code
_entity_poly.pdbx_strand_id
1 'polypeptide(L)'
;MERATDLSPTNDTNSSVVLQLNADYDQEFISYLWKEYLYPKEYEWVLIIAYIVVFIVALLGNILVCVAVWKNHHMRTVTNYFIVNLSFADILVTIICLPASLFVDITETWFFGHVLCKIIPYLQTVAVSVSVLTLSCIALDRWYAICHPLMFKSTAKRARSSIITIWIVSCVIMIPQAIVMECNIMVPELANKTLLFTICDEHWEDDTYAKIYHICFFIVTYMAPLCLMILAYFQIFRKLWCRQIPGTLSVIERNWKPLALQCSTQSIRRDQTRSRTRGVTAEIKQIQARRKTARMLVVVLIFFAFCYLPISVLNILKRVFGIFDSSSDRATLYALFTFSHWLVYANSAANPIIYNFLSGKFREEFKTAFSCFDRSDRQNEEHLTRGRTSTESHKSLTAQMSHYSNSSRTSENIVLTNVTTLQASAFTGNGA
;
A
#
# COMPACT_ATOMS: atom_id res chain seq x y z
N MET A 1 -11.21 -91.82 -16.72
CA MET A 1 -10.24 -91.80 -15.63
C MET A 1 -9.21 -90.78 -15.98
N GLU A 2 -9.50 -89.56 -15.69
CA GLU A 2 -9.17 -88.80 -14.46
C GLU A 2 -7.69 -88.49 -14.30
N ARG A 3 -7.34 -87.29 -14.48
CA ARG A 3 -6.87 -86.45 -13.36
C ARG A 3 -6.81 -84.97 -13.76
N ALA A 4 -7.66 -84.20 -13.21
CA ALA A 4 -7.48 -82.78 -13.11
C ALA A 4 -6.28 -82.52 -12.19
N THR A 5 -5.35 -81.69 -12.59
CA THR A 5 -4.37 -81.10 -11.69
C THR A 5 -4.66 -79.60 -11.54
N ASP A 6 -5.01 -79.24 -10.34
CA ASP A 6 -5.13 -77.90 -9.80
C ASP A 6 -3.93 -77.04 -10.22
N LEU A 7 -4.20 -75.92 -10.87
CA LEU A 7 -3.30 -74.78 -10.90
C LEU A 7 -3.71 -73.82 -9.81
N SER A 8 -2.95 -73.78 -8.76
CA SER A 8 -3.02 -72.84 -7.65
C SER A 8 -2.78 -71.38 -8.13
N PRO A 9 -3.43 -70.38 -7.48
CA PRO A 9 -3.30 -68.96 -7.80
C PRO A 9 -2.04 -68.41 -7.13
N THR A 10 -0.90 -68.35 -7.86
CA THR A 10 0.36 -67.74 -7.38
C THR A 10 0.67 -66.40 -8.05
N ASN A 11 -0.27 -65.81 -8.83
CA ASN A 11 -0.03 -64.59 -9.56
C ASN A 11 -0.51 -63.29 -8.88
N ASP A 12 -1.34 -63.36 -7.84
CA ASP A 12 -1.90 -62.13 -7.22
C ASP A 12 -0.93 -61.45 -6.23
N THR A 13 -0.04 -62.23 -5.58
CA THR A 13 0.90 -61.68 -4.60
C THR A 13 2.06 -60.89 -5.23
N ASN A 14 2.51 -61.32 -6.41
CA ASN A 14 3.57 -60.61 -7.13
C ASN A 14 3.06 -59.27 -7.72
N SER A 15 1.84 -59.23 -8.20
CA SER A 15 1.24 -58.00 -8.73
C SER A 15 1.00 -56.96 -7.62
N SER A 16 0.58 -57.36 -6.44
CA SER A 16 0.37 -56.45 -5.29
C SER A 16 1.70 -55.92 -4.72
N VAL A 17 2.75 -56.75 -4.69
CA VAL A 17 4.08 -56.33 -4.23
C VAL A 17 4.72 -55.35 -5.22
N VAL A 18 4.60 -55.58 -6.54
CA VAL A 18 5.10 -54.64 -7.57
C VAL A 18 4.33 -53.33 -7.55
N LEU A 19 3.03 -53.34 -7.34
CA LEU A 19 2.21 -52.15 -7.18
C LEU A 19 2.59 -51.34 -5.92
N GLN A 20 2.86 -52.01 -4.80
CA GLN A 20 3.33 -51.38 -3.57
C GLN A 20 4.72 -50.79 -3.71
N LEU A 21 5.67 -51.51 -4.30
CA LEU A 21 7.00 -51.01 -4.59
C LEU A 21 7.01 -49.78 -5.51
N ASN A 22 6.14 -49.77 -6.52
CA ASN A 22 5.97 -48.61 -7.39
C ASN A 22 5.34 -47.41 -6.66
N ALA A 23 4.36 -47.67 -5.76
CA ALA A 23 3.74 -46.64 -4.96
C ALA A 23 4.71 -46.03 -3.94
N ASP A 24 5.53 -46.84 -3.28
CA ASP A 24 6.56 -46.38 -2.35
C ASP A 24 7.66 -45.58 -3.05
N TYR A 25 8.12 -46.03 -4.23
CA TYR A 25 9.07 -45.29 -5.06
C TYR A 25 8.51 -43.95 -5.54
N ASP A 26 7.26 -43.91 -5.97
CA ASP A 26 6.57 -42.70 -6.36
C ASP A 26 6.45 -41.70 -5.17
N GLN A 27 6.17 -42.20 -3.97
CA GLN A 27 6.03 -41.40 -2.77
C GLN A 27 7.37 -40.82 -2.30
N GLU A 28 8.45 -41.62 -2.37
CA GLU A 28 9.81 -41.16 -2.07
C GLU A 28 10.27 -40.11 -3.08
N PHE A 29 10.02 -40.34 -4.37
CA PHE A 29 10.33 -39.38 -5.44
C PHE A 29 9.55 -38.06 -5.28
N ILE A 30 8.26 -38.12 -4.98
CA ILE A 30 7.46 -36.92 -4.72
C ILE A 30 7.98 -36.19 -3.48
N SER A 31 8.33 -36.90 -2.40
CA SER A 31 8.87 -36.27 -1.20
C SER A 31 10.21 -35.56 -1.45
N TYR A 32 11.05 -36.13 -2.31
CA TYR A 32 12.29 -35.50 -2.79
C TYR A 32 12.02 -34.23 -3.58
N LEU A 33 11.05 -34.26 -4.53
CA LEU A 33 10.66 -33.07 -5.30
C LEU A 33 10.13 -31.97 -4.40
N TRP A 34 9.29 -32.30 -3.42
CA TRP A 34 8.78 -31.33 -2.46
C TRP A 34 9.91 -30.69 -1.65
N LYS A 35 10.88 -31.47 -1.23
CA LYS A 35 12.03 -30.96 -0.48
C LYS A 35 12.93 -30.07 -1.34
N GLU A 36 13.14 -30.40 -2.59
CA GLU A 36 14.02 -29.62 -3.48
C GLU A 36 13.38 -28.31 -3.95
N TYR A 37 12.06 -28.30 -4.21
CA TYR A 37 11.37 -27.14 -4.81
C TYR A 37 10.55 -26.30 -3.82
N LEU A 38 10.14 -26.87 -2.69
CA LEU A 38 9.37 -26.11 -1.68
C LEU A 38 10.22 -25.51 -0.57
N TYR A 39 11.38 -26.11 -0.29
CA TYR A 39 12.28 -25.54 0.72
C TYR A 39 13.08 -24.39 0.13
N PRO A 40 12.95 -23.17 0.71
CA PRO A 40 13.67 -22.01 0.23
C PRO A 40 15.18 -22.23 0.32
N LYS A 41 15.90 -21.96 -0.75
CA LYS A 41 17.36 -21.96 -0.79
C LYS A 41 17.89 -20.78 0.05
N GLU A 42 19.14 -20.84 0.47
CA GLU A 42 19.72 -19.83 1.37
C GLU A 42 19.57 -18.40 0.86
N TYR A 43 19.71 -18.17 -0.45
CA TYR A 43 19.54 -16.84 -1.06
C TYR A 43 18.09 -16.40 -1.15
N GLU A 44 17.13 -17.31 -1.16
CA GLU A 44 15.69 -16.99 -1.22
C GLU A 44 15.16 -16.42 0.08
N TRP A 45 15.80 -16.71 1.23
CA TRP A 45 15.46 -16.07 2.50
C TRP A 45 15.62 -14.56 2.47
N VAL A 46 16.63 -14.05 1.74
CA VAL A 46 16.80 -12.60 1.55
C VAL A 46 15.61 -12.02 0.77
N LEU A 47 15.15 -12.73 -0.24
CA LEU A 47 13.99 -12.36 -1.04
C LEU A 47 12.71 -12.37 -0.18
N ILE A 48 12.47 -13.42 0.59
CA ILE A 48 11.33 -13.55 1.51
C ILE A 48 11.29 -12.36 2.48
N ILE A 49 12.41 -12.05 3.13
CA ILE A 49 12.51 -10.92 4.06
C ILE A 49 12.21 -9.60 3.32
N ALA A 50 12.76 -9.41 2.12
CA ALA A 50 12.52 -8.22 1.31
C ALA A 50 11.02 -8.06 0.95
N TYR A 51 10.33 -9.13 0.58
CA TYR A 51 8.89 -9.12 0.32
C TYR A 51 8.07 -8.83 1.58
N ILE A 52 8.43 -9.43 2.73
CA ILE A 52 7.76 -9.17 4.02
C ILE A 52 7.89 -7.70 4.43
N VAL A 53 9.09 -7.13 4.30
CA VAL A 53 9.32 -5.70 4.60
C VAL A 53 8.47 -4.81 3.69
N VAL A 54 8.45 -5.09 2.39
CA VAL A 54 7.61 -4.35 1.43
C VAL A 54 6.14 -4.50 1.78
N PHE A 55 5.67 -5.71 2.11
CA PHE A 55 4.28 -5.97 2.52
C PHE A 55 3.88 -5.10 3.71
N ILE A 56 4.66 -5.13 4.79
CA ILE A 56 4.37 -4.38 6.02
C ILE A 56 4.38 -2.87 5.75
N VAL A 57 5.42 -2.37 5.07
CA VAL A 57 5.57 -0.92 4.79
C VAL A 57 4.48 -0.42 3.85
N ALA A 58 4.17 -1.16 2.78
CA ALA A 58 3.12 -0.80 1.83
C ALA A 58 1.74 -0.82 2.51
N LEU A 59 1.42 -1.88 3.26
CA LEU A 59 0.11 -2.02 3.90
C LEU A 59 -0.10 -0.93 4.96
N LEU A 60 0.79 -0.85 5.95
CA LEU A 60 0.65 0.11 7.05
C LEU A 60 0.77 1.56 6.55
N GLY A 61 1.71 1.83 5.65
CA GLY A 61 1.92 3.16 5.11
C GLY A 61 0.71 3.69 4.32
N ASN A 62 0.13 2.87 3.45
CA ASN A 62 -1.02 3.27 2.65
C ASN A 62 -2.31 3.36 3.49
N ILE A 63 -2.49 2.50 4.50
CA ILE A 63 -3.59 2.65 5.49
C ILE A 63 -3.45 3.97 6.23
N LEU A 64 -2.24 4.34 6.69
CA LEU A 64 -2.01 5.63 7.36
C LEU A 64 -2.32 6.82 6.47
N VAL A 65 -2.00 6.77 5.18
CA VAL A 65 -2.39 7.81 4.20
C VAL A 65 -3.91 7.96 4.13
N CYS A 66 -4.64 6.85 4.00
CA CYS A 66 -6.10 6.86 3.95
C CYS A 66 -6.70 7.44 5.24
N VAL A 67 -6.24 6.98 6.41
CA VAL A 67 -6.71 7.45 7.72
C VAL A 67 -6.41 8.93 7.92
N ALA A 68 -5.21 9.42 7.58
CA ALA A 68 -4.83 10.82 7.70
C ALA A 68 -5.77 11.76 6.92
N VAL A 69 -6.11 11.39 5.69
CA VAL A 69 -7.02 12.19 4.85
C VAL A 69 -8.48 12.04 5.31
N TRP A 70 -8.89 10.85 5.76
CA TRP A 70 -10.25 10.61 6.25
C TRP A 70 -10.54 11.37 7.53
N LYS A 71 -9.64 11.30 8.52
CA LYS A 71 -9.80 11.91 9.84
C LYS A 71 -9.78 13.44 9.79
N ASN A 72 -8.95 14.02 8.89
CA ASN A 72 -8.69 15.47 8.90
C ASN A 72 -9.34 16.20 7.73
N HIS A 73 -10.36 17.00 8.01
CA HIS A 73 -11.10 17.76 6.98
C HIS A 73 -10.21 18.71 6.16
N HIS A 74 -9.19 19.32 6.79
CA HIS A 74 -8.25 20.23 6.11
C HIS A 74 -7.32 19.51 5.10
N MET A 75 -7.20 18.17 5.21
CA MET A 75 -6.48 17.32 4.27
C MET A 75 -7.31 16.93 3.04
N ARG A 76 -8.61 17.14 2.99
CA ARG A 76 -9.51 16.74 1.89
C ARG A 76 -9.40 17.66 0.69
N THR A 77 -8.22 17.71 0.07
CA THR A 77 -7.97 18.44 -1.18
C THR A 77 -8.14 17.52 -2.38
N VAL A 78 -8.31 18.08 -3.58
CA VAL A 78 -8.45 17.33 -4.84
C VAL A 78 -7.27 16.36 -5.05
N THR A 79 -6.04 16.84 -4.87
CA THR A 79 -4.85 15.99 -4.98
C THR A 79 -4.85 14.86 -3.97
N ASN A 80 -5.29 15.12 -2.73
CA ASN A 80 -5.31 14.09 -1.70
C ASN A 80 -6.41 13.03 -1.95
N TYR A 81 -7.51 13.35 -2.66
CA TYR A 81 -8.44 12.32 -3.13
C TYR A 81 -7.77 11.35 -4.10
N PHE A 82 -6.95 11.85 -5.02
CA PHE A 82 -6.16 11.00 -5.91
C PHE A 82 -5.08 10.20 -5.15
N ILE A 83 -4.42 10.80 -4.16
CA ILE A 83 -3.45 10.10 -3.30
C ILE A 83 -4.11 8.96 -2.53
N VAL A 84 -5.32 9.16 -1.98
CA VAL A 84 -6.11 8.09 -1.33
C VAL A 84 -6.48 6.99 -2.33
N ASN A 85 -6.87 7.36 -3.55
CA ASN A 85 -7.16 6.38 -4.61
C ASN A 85 -5.92 5.53 -4.96
N LEU A 86 -4.76 6.17 -5.07
CA LEU A 86 -3.48 5.48 -5.28
C LEU A 86 -3.17 4.53 -4.11
N SER A 87 -3.30 5.02 -2.86
CA SER A 87 -3.10 4.19 -1.68
C SER A 87 -4.07 3.01 -1.59
N PHE A 88 -5.31 3.17 -2.05
CA PHE A 88 -6.29 2.08 -2.10
C PHE A 88 -5.89 1.00 -3.12
N ALA A 89 -5.43 1.40 -4.32
CA ALA A 89 -4.91 0.46 -5.31
C ALA A 89 -3.67 -0.28 -4.79
N ASP A 90 -2.75 0.44 -4.11
CA ASP A 90 -1.56 -0.14 -3.48
C ASP A 90 -1.92 -1.16 -2.37
N ILE A 91 -2.95 -0.90 -1.56
CA ILE A 91 -3.44 -1.84 -0.53
C ILE A 91 -3.99 -3.11 -1.19
N LEU A 92 -4.80 -2.99 -2.25
CA LEU A 92 -5.35 -4.15 -2.96
C LEU A 92 -4.26 -5.06 -3.52
N VAL A 93 -3.28 -4.47 -4.22
CA VAL A 93 -2.13 -5.22 -4.76
C VAL A 93 -1.31 -5.87 -3.65
N THR A 94 -1.08 -5.17 -2.55
CA THR A 94 -0.30 -5.68 -1.43
C THR A 94 -0.97 -6.87 -0.75
N ILE A 95 -2.28 -6.84 -0.55
CA ILE A 95 -2.99 -7.92 0.15
C ILE A 95 -3.23 -9.13 -0.76
N ILE A 96 -3.58 -8.90 -2.03
CA ILE A 96 -4.05 -9.97 -2.93
C ILE A 96 -2.92 -10.52 -3.78
N CYS A 97 -2.14 -9.65 -4.43
CA CYS A 97 -1.20 -10.07 -5.47
C CYS A 97 0.19 -10.39 -4.89
N LEU A 98 0.68 -9.60 -3.94
CA LEU A 98 2.05 -9.76 -3.41
C LEU A 98 2.28 -11.13 -2.76
N PRO A 99 1.37 -11.69 -1.90
CA PRO A 99 1.59 -13.02 -1.34
C PRO A 99 1.63 -14.11 -2.41
N ALA A 100 0.73 -14.05 -3.39
CA ALA A 100 0.71 -15.02 -4.48
C ALA A 100 1.99 -14.97 -5.32
N SER A 101 2.47 -13.76 -5.65
CA SER A 101 3.72 -13.59 -6.39
C SER A 101 4.93 -14.10 -5.60
N LEU A 102 4.99 -13.84 -4.29
CA LEU A 102 6.05 -14.38 -3.43
C LEU A 102 6.10 -15.91 -3.47
N PHE A 103 4.94 -16.56 -3.37
CA PHE A 103 4.87 -18.01 -3.46
C PHE A 103 5.37 -18.53 -4.82
N VAL A 104 4.92 -17.92 -5.92
CA VAL A 104 5.35 -18.30 -7.26
C VAL A 104 6.85 -18.02 -7.48
N ASP A 105 7.34 -16.90 -7.00
CA ASP A 105 8.75 -16.50 -7.14
C ASP A 105 9.73 -17.40 -6.34
N ILE A 106 9.24 -18.13 -5.32
CA ILE A 106 10.05 -19.09 -4.56
C ILE A 106 9.91 -20.52 -5.11
N THR A 107 8.67 -20.95 -5.36
CA THR A 107 8.37 -22.35 -5.66
C THR A 107 8.28 -22.65 -7.14
N GLU A 108 8.38 -21.63 -8.01
CA GLU A 108 8.16 -21.74 -9.46
C GLU A 108 6.84 -22.45 -9.82
N THR A 109 5.88 -22.49 -8.85
CA THR A 109 4.66 -23.26 -8.97
C THR A 109 3.44 -22.44 -8.59
N TRP A 110 2.34 -22.61 -9.33
CA TRP A 110 1.06 -21.99 -9.06
C TRP A 110 0.14 -22.94 -8.27
N PHE A 111 -0.05 -22.69 -6.98
CA PHE A 111 -0.88 -23.52 -6.09
C PHE A 111 -2.34 -23.08 -5.97
N PHE A 112 -2.70 -21.95 -6.54
CA PHE A 112 -3.98 -21.29 -6.23
C PHE A 112 -5.13 -21.70 -7.17
N GLY A 113 -4.89 -22.62 -8.10
CA GLY A 113 -5.89 -23.16 -9.01
C GLY A 113 -6.30 -22.21 -10.14
N HIS A 114 -7.23 -22.66 -10.97
CA HIS A 114 -7.61 -22.02 -12.23
C HIS A 114 -8.26 -20.64 -12.06
N VAL A 115 -9.16 -20.51 -11.06
CA VAL A 115 -9.91 -19.27 -10.86
C VAL A 115 -9.00 -18.12 -10.43
N LEU A 116 -8.11 -18.38 -9.48
CA LEU A 116 -7.17 -17.34 -9.00
C LEU A 116 -6.07 -17.04 -10.01
N CYS A 117 -5.73 -17.98 -10.91
CA CYS A 117 -4.83 -17.73 -12.04
C CYS A 117 -5.40 -16.67 -13.01
N LYS A 118 -6.71 -16.57 -13.15
CA LYS A 118 -7.34 -15.51 -13.94
C LYS A 118 -7.50 -14.20 -13.15
N ILE A 119 -7.90 -14.30 -11.88
CA ILE A 119 -8.26 -13.13 -11.06
C ILE A 119 -7.02 -12.35 -10.60
N ILE A 120 -5.99 -13.02 -10.08
CA ILE A 120 -4.84 -12.33 -9.47
C ILE A 120 -4.04 -11.51 -10.50
N PRO A 121 -3.61 -12.05 -11.65
CA PRO A 121 -2.93 -11.25 -12.67
C PRO A 121 -3.80 -10.13 -13.25
N TYR A 122 -5.10 -10.40 -13.43
CA TYR A 122 -6.05 -9.37 -13.85
C TYR A 122 -6.12 -8.19 -12.85
N LEU A 123 -6.31 -8.48 -11.57
CA LEU A 123 -6.35 -7.45 -10.53
C LEU A 123 -5.02 -6.70 -10.41
N GLN A 124 -3.90 -7.37 -10.60
CA GLN A 124 -2.58 -6.76 -10.60
C GLN A 124 -2.44 -5.75 -11.75
N THR A 125 -2.81 -6.12 -12.97
CA THR A 125 -2.74 -5.22 -14.13
C THR A 125 -3.74 -4.07 -14.04
N VAL A 126 -4.96 -4.30 -13.51
CA VAL A 126 -5.94 -3.26 -13.22
C VAL A 126 -5.38 -2.26 -12.21
N ALA A 127 -4.80 -2.72 -11.11
CA ALA A 127 -4.25 -1.83 -10.08
C ALA A 127 -3.07 -1.01 -10.59
N VAL A 128 -2.19 -1.60 -11.41
CA VAL A 128 -1.12 -0.86 -12.11
C VAL A 128 -1.69 0.23 -13.00
N SER A 129 -2.70 -0.08 -13.81
CA SER A 129 -3.38 0.89 -14.67
C SER A 129 -4.04 2.01 -13.86
N VAL A 130 -4.74 1.69 -12.77
CA VAL A 130 -5.34 2.67 -11.86
C VAL A 130 -4.28 3.59 -11.27
N SER A 131 -3.15 3.05 -10.82
CA SER A 131 -2.06 3.83 -10.25
C SER A 131 -1.46 4.80 -11.25
N VAL A 132 -1.17 4.34 -12.46
CA VAL A 132 -0.60 5.15 -13.56
C VAL A 132 -1.55 6.26 -14.00
N LEU A 133 -2.82 5.94 -14.23
CA LEU A 133 -3.84 6.91 -14.63
C LEU A 133 -4.10 7.92 -13.50
N THR A 134 -4.04 7.49 -12.24
CA THR A 134 -4.16 8.38 -11.08
C THR A 134 -2.99 9.37 -11.02
N LEU A 135 -1.75 8.91 -11.19
CA LEU A 135 -0.56 9.78 -11.25
C LEU A 135 -0.65 10.78 -12.42
N SER A 136 -1.14 10.32 -13.58
CA SER A 136 -1.39 11.17 -14.75
C SER A 136 -2.43 12.25 -14.47
N CYS A 137 -3.54 11.90 -13.81
CA CYS A 137 -4.56 12.86 -13.39
C CYS A 137 -4.04 13.85 -12.37
N ILE A 138 -3.19 13.43 -11.41
CA ILE A 138 -2.51 14.34 -10.47
C ILE A 138 -1.62 15.32 -11.23
N ALA A 139 -0.83 14.86 -12.19
CA ALA A 139 0.04 15.71 -12.99
C ALA A 139 -0.74 16.74 -13.78
N LEU A 140 -1.83 16.35 -14.44
CA LEU A 140 -2.74 17.23 -15.16
C LEU A 140 -3.44 18.24 -14.25
N ASP A 141 -3.97 17.79 -13.09
CA ASP A 141 -4.60 18.68 -12.11
C ASP A 141 -3.62 19.76 -11.63
N ARG A 142 -2.38 19.39 -11.38
CA ARG A 142 -1.32 20.33 -10.99
C ARG A 142 -0.92 21.25 -12.14
N TRP A 143 -0.83 20.73 -13.34
CA TRP A 143 -0.52 21.52 -14.53
C TRP A 143 -1.60 22.59 -14.80
N TYR A 144 -2.87 22.23 -14.76
CA TYR A 144 -3.97 23.20 -14.88
C TYR A 144 -3.93 24.23 -13.74
N ALA A 145 -3.80 23.80 -12.49
CA ALA A 145 -3.81 24.68 -11.33
C ALA A 145 -2.65 25.70 -11.32
N ILE A 146 -1.53 25.36 -11.94
CA ILE A 146 -0.32 26.21 -11.96
C ILE A 146 -0.19 26.97 -13.27
N CYS A 147 -0.39 26.29 -14.41
CA CYS A 147 -0.19 26.88 -15.73
C CYS A 147 -1.41 27.63 -16.23
N HIS A 148 -2.63 27.20 -15.90
CA HIS A 148 -3.89 27.77 -16.40
C HIS A 148 -4.93 28.00 -15.29
N PRO A 149 -4.61 28.82 -14.25
CA PRO A 149 -5.43 28.94 -13.04
C PRO A 149 -6.81 29.54 -13.27
N LEU A 150 -7.01 30.28 -14.37
CA LEU A 150 -8.29 30.93 -14.69
C LEU A 150 -9.23 30.04 -15.54
N MET A 151 -8.67 29.07 -16.25
CA MET A 151 -9.45 28.22 -17.16
C MET A 151 -10.06 26.98 -16.49
N PHE A 152 -9.50 26.54 -15.36
CA PHE A 152 -9.88 25.27 -14.76
C PHE A 152 -10.03 25.38 -13.25
N LYS A 153 -11.24 25.12 -12.78
CA LYS A 153 -11.51 25.03 -11.33
C LYS A 153 -11.50 23.56 -10.92
N SER A 154 -10.48 23.19 -10.17
CA SER A 154 -10.35 21.86 -9.57
C SER A 154 -11.39 21.69 -8.45
N THR A 155 -12.28 20.71 -8.55
CA THR A 155 -13.34 20.46 -7.55
C THR A 155 -13.35 19.01 -7.10
N ALA A 156 -13.76 18.77 -5.85
CA ALA A 156 -13.86 17.41 -5.29
C ALA A 156 -14.85 16.52 -6.08
N LYS A 157 -15.93 17.10 -6.65
CA LYS A 157 -16.88 16.35 -7.51
C LYS A 157 -16.19 15.81 -8.76
N ARG A 158 -15.38 16.65 -9.42
CA ARG A 158 -14.63 16.25 -10.63
C ARG A 158 -13.59 15.18 -10.29
N ALA A 159 -12.86 15.32 -9.18
CA ALA A 159 -11.90 14.30 -8.73
C ALA A 159 -12.56 12.93 -8.53
N ARG A 160 -13.69 12.88 -7.83
CA ARG A 160 -14.46 11.63 -7.65
C ARG A 160 -14.94 11.03 -8.96
N SER A 161 -15.47 11.84 -9.87
CA SER A 161 -15.87 11.39 -11.18
C SER A 161 -14.67 10.81 -11.97
N SER A 162 -13.53 11.50 -11.98
CA SER A 162 -12.31 11.00 -12.62
C SER A 162 -11.84 9.68 -12.01
N ILE A 163 -11.88 9.51 -10.68
CA ILE A 163 -11.52 8.26 -10.01
C ILE A 163 -12.43 7.11 -10.48
N ILE A 164 -13.73 7.31 -10.50
CA ILE A 164 -14.68 6.29 -10.99
C ILE A 164 -14.36 5.93 -12.45
N THR A 165 -14.14 6.94 -13.31
CA THR A 165 -13.76 6.72 -14.71
C THR A 165 -12.45 5.94 -14.82
N ILE A 166 -11.43 6.26 -14.03
CA ILE A 166 -10.14 5.52 -13.98
C ILE A 166 -10.38 4.03 -13.71
N TRP A 167 -11.18 3.70 -12.68
CA TRP A 167 -11.47 2.30 -12.34
C TRP A 167 -12.20 1.58 -13.46
N ILE A 168 -13.26 2.18 -14.04
CA ILE A 168 -14.01 1.59 -15.15
C ILE A 168 -13.10 1.35 -16.35
N VAL A 169 -12.33 2.36 -16.76
CA VAL A 169 -11.41 2.27 -17.90
C VAL A 169 -10.34 1.21 -17.66
N SER A 170 -9.74 1.17 -16.48
CA SER A 170 -8.72 0.15 -16.12
C SER A 170 -9.29 -1.25 -16.14
N CYS A 171 -10.47 -1.47 -15.57
CA CYS A 171 -11.13 -2.78 -15.60
C CYS A 171 -11.43 -3.25 -17.04
N VAL A 172 -11.92 -2.36 -17.88
CA VAL A 172 -12.27 -2.72 -19.26
C VAL A 172 -11.04 -3.00 -20.13
N ILE A 173 -10.02 -2.15 -20.05
CA ILE A 173 -8.79 -2.31 -20.88
C ILE A 173 -8.03 -3.59 -20.50
N MET A 174 -8.10 -4.03 -19.23
CA MET A 174 -7.37 -5.22 -18.75
C MET A 174 -8.15 -6.53 -18.89
N ILE A 175 -9.38 -6.54 -19.44
CA ILE A 175 -10.17 -7.76 -19.67
C ILE A 175 -9.38 -8.84 -20.44
N PRO A 176 -8.61 -8.53 -21.51
CA PRO A 176 -7.86 -9.54 -22.24
C PRO A 176 -6.94 -10.37 -21.34
N GLN A 177 -6.32 -9.75 -20.32
CA GLN A 177 -5.49 -10.46 -19.35
C GLN A 177 -6.26 -11.57 -18.62
N ALA A 178 -7.50 -11.33 -18.20
CA ALA A 178 -8.32 -12.34 -17.54
C ALA A 178 -8.74 -13.48 -18.47
N ILE A 179 -8.85 -13.20 -19.78
CA ILE A 179 -9.26 -14.20 -20.77
C ILE A 179 -8.11 -15.16 -21.09
N VAL A 180 -6.90 -14.62 -21.33
CA VAL A 180 -5.76 -15.39 -21.82
C VAL A 180 -5.00 -16.14 -20.74
N MET A 181 -5.21 -15.79 -19.44
CA MET A 181 -4.53 -16.50 -18.34
C MET A 181 -5.08 -17.92 -18.19
N GLU A 182 -4.19 -18.89 -18.24
CA GLU A 182 -4.50 -20.31 -18.06
C GLU A 182 -3.53 -20.98 -17.09
N CYS A 183 -4.07 -22.03 -16.45
CA CYS A 183 -3.34 -22.82 -15.47
C CYS A 183 -3.00 -24.16 -16.15
N ASN A 184 -1.73 -24.36 -16.47
CA ASN A 184 -1.25 -25.53 -17.19
C ASN A 184 -0.22 -26.30 -16.37
N ILE A 185 -0.20 -27.61 -16.52
CA ILE A 185 0.76 -28.49 -15.84
C ILE A 185 1.91 -28.75 -16.82
N MET A 186 3.14 -28.37 -16.42
CA MET A 186 4.31 -28.53 -17.28
C MET A 186 4.70 -30.02 -17.49
N VAL A 187 4.41 -30.88 -16.50
CA VAL A 187 4.76 -32.31 -16.52
C VAL A 187 3.48 -33.13 -16.42
N PRO A 188 2.87 -33.54 -17.56
CA PRO A 188 1.61 -34.28 -17.57
C PRO A 188 1.60 -35.56 -16.76
N GLU A 189 2.75 -36.24 -16.65
CA GLU A 189 2.94 -37.50 -15.92
C GLU A 189 2.75 -37.31 -14.40
N LEU A 190 3.01 -36.14 -13.90
CA LEU A 190 2.85 -35.78 -12.50
C LEU A 190 1.50 -35.15 -12.16
N ALA A 191 0.64 -34.87 -13.14
CA ALA A 191 -0.63 -34.19 -13.00
C ALA A 191 -1.58 -34.81 -11.95
N ASN A 192 -1.57 -36.16 -11.84
CA ASN A 192 -2.43 -36.89 -10.90
C ASN A 192 -1.75 -37.15 -9.53
N LYS A 193 -0.48 -36.80 -9.38
CA LYS A 193 0.33 -37.12 -8.20
C LYS A 193 0.68 -35.90 -7.37
N THR A 194 0.87 -34.73 -8.01
CA THR A 194 1.28 -33.50 -7.32
C THR A 194 0.82 -32.26 -8.08
N LEU A 195 0.67 -31.13 -7.35
CA LEU A 195 0.43 -29.80 -7.93
C LEU A 195 1.75 -29.08 -8.32
N LEU A 196 2.90 -29.66 -8.00
CA LEU A 196 4.20 -29.12 -8.42
C LEU A 196 4.28 -29.02 -9.94
N PHE A 197 4.98 -27.99 -10.43
CA PHE A 197 5.11 -27.67 -11.85
C PHE A 197 3.81 -27.24 -12.55
N THR A 198 2.78 -26.87 -11.77
CA THR A 198 1.65 -26.14 -12.32
C THR A 198 2.05 -24.68 -12.54
N ILE A 199 1.85 -24.15 -13.72
CA ILE A 199 2.14 -22.75 -14.05
C ILE A 199 0.85 -22.02 -14.40
N CYS A 200 0.81 -20.73 -14.04
CA CYS A 200 -0.19 -19.80 -14.48
C CYS A 200 0.45 -18.82 -15.48
N ASP A 201 0.19 -19.01 -16.75
CA ASP A 201 0.77 -18.20 -17.83
C ASP A 201 -0.27 -17.87 -18.89
N GLU A 202 0.07 -16.95 -19.78
CA GLU A 202 -0.79 -16.53 -20.88
C GLU A 202 -0.81 -17.57 -22.00
N HIS A 203 -2.00 -17.93 -22.45
CA HIS A 203 -2.23 -18.76 -23.62
C HIS A 203 -2.99 -17.99 -24.70
N TRP A 204 -2.33 -17.73 -25.80
CA TRP A 204 -2.86 -16.98 -26.93
C TRP A 204 -3.04 -17.92 -28.11
N GLU A 205 -4.16 -17.77 -28.84
CA GLU A 205 -4.42 -18.56 -30.04
C GLU A 205 -3.44 -18.24 -31.18
N ASP A 206 -2.94 -17.00 -31.24
CA ASP A 206 -1.97 -16.53 -32.23
C ASP A 206 -0.95 -15.60 -31.56
N ASP A 207 0.33 -15.86 -31.77
CA ASP A 207 1.45 -15.05 -31.29
C ASP A 207 1.37 -13.59 -31.72
N THR A 208 0.73 -13.30 -32.86
CA THR A 208 0.54 -11.93 -33.36
C THR A 208 -0.33 -11.13 -32.40
N TYR A 209 -1.41 -11.70 -31.89
CA TYR A 209 -2.27 -11.03 -30.90
C TYR A 209 -1.55 -10.79 -29.57
N ALA A 210 -0.74 -11.77 -29.13
CA ALA A 210 0.11 -11.61 -27.96
C ALA A 210 1.04 -10.40 -28.11
N LYS A 211 1.76 -10.30 -29.22
CA LYS A 211 2.70 -9.21 -29.51
C LYS A 211 2.01 -7.86 -29.55
N ILE A 212 0.86 -7.77 -30.25
CA ILE A 212 0.07 -6.53 -30.33
C ILE A 212 -0.41 -6.11 -28.94
N TYR A 213 -0.94 -7.05 -28.16
CA TYR A 213 -1.39 -6.78 -26.79
C TYR A 213 -0.27 -6.23 -25.92
N HIS A 214 0.88 -6.87 -25.88
CA HIS A 214 2.01 -6.44 -25.05
C HIS A 214 2.60 -5.08 -25.48
N ILE A 215 2.64 -4.79 -26.78
CA ILE A 215 3.04 -3.48 -27.29
C ILE A 215 2.01 -2.41 -26.86
N CYS A 216 0.72 -2.66 -27.06
CA CYS A 216 -0.33 -1.73 -26.63
C CYS A 216 -0.32 -1.53 -25.11
N PHE A 217 -0.18 -2.61 -24.35
CA PHE A 217 -0.07 -2.56 -22.90
C PHE A 217 1.10 -1.69 -22.46
N PHE A 218 2.29 -1.89 -23.00
CA PHE A 218 3.47 -1.09 -22.71
C PHE A 218 3.29 0.39 -23.04
N ILE A 219 2.68 0.69 -24.20
CA ILE A 219 2.42 2.07 -24.60
C ILE A 219 1.41 2.73 -23.64
N VAL A 220 0.31 2.08 -23.35
CA VAL A 220 -0.81 2.65 -22.57
C VAL A 220 -0.48 2.74 -21.07
N THR A 221 0.21 1.76 -20.49
CA THR A 221 0.48 1.72 -19.05
C THR A 221 1.82 2.31 -18.66
N TYR A 222 2.77 2.47 -19.59
CA TYR A 222 4.09 2.97 -19.27
C TYR A 222 4.48 4.20 -20.12
N MET A 223 4.61 4.06 -21.43
CA MET A 223 5.21 5.11 -22.28
C MET A 223 4.34 6.38 -22.36
N ALA A 224 3.08 6.27 -22.73
CA ALA A 224 2.22 7.44 -22.93
C ALA A 224 1.96 8.22 -21.62
N PRO A 225 1.62 7.57 -20.49
CA PRO A 225 1.48 8.26 -19.21
C PRO A 225 2.78 8.93 -18.74
N LEU A 226 3.91 8.24 -18.90
CA LEU A 226 5.21 8.77 -18.50
C LEU A 226 5.57 10.03 -19.31
N CYS A 227 5.41 10.00 -20.64
CA CYS A 227 5.61 11.16 -21.50
C CYS A 227 4.68 12.32 -21.12
N LEU A 228 3.39 12.05 -20.88
CA LEU A 228 2.43 13.07 -20.45
C LEU A 228 2.86 13.72 -19.12
N MET A 229 3.24 12.91 -18.14
CA MET A 229 3.69 13.41 -16.84
C MET A 229 4.99 14.22 -16.96
N ILE A 230 5.97 13.76 -17.72
CA ILE A 230 7.23 14.49 -17.97
C ILE A 230 6.93 15.85 -18.60
N LEU A 231 6.08 15.91 -19.62
CA LEU A 231 5.72 17.16 -20.28
C LEU A 231 4.99 18.12 -19.33
N ALA A 232 4.04 17.60 -18.55
CA ALA A 232 3.30 18.40 -17.56
C ALA A 232 4.24 18.99 -16.49
N TYR A 233 5.12 18.17 -15.89
CA TYR A 233 6.06 18.64 -14.87
C TYR A 233 7.14 19.55 -15.42
N PHE A 234 7.59 19.33 -16.66
CA PHE A 234 8.52 20.25 -17.33
C PHE A 234 7.91 21.65 -17.50
N GLN A 235 6.65 21.74 -17.93
CA GLN A 235 5.95 23.01 -18.07
C GLN A 235 5.69 23.66 -16.70
N ILE A 236 5.32 22.89 -15.68
CA ILE A 236 5.18 23.37 -14.30
C ILE A 236 6.50 23.95 -13.81
N PHE A 237 7.60 23.21 -14.01
CA PHE A 237 8.93 23.65 -13.61
C PHE A 237 9.31 24.96 -14.29
N ARG A 238 9.20 25.06 -15.61
CA ARG A 238 9.44 26.29 -16.35
C ARG A 238 8.64 27.46 -15.76
N LYS A 239 7.33 27.28 -15.54
CA LYS A 239 6.46 28.36 -15.04
C LYS A 239 6.80 28.77 -13.60
N LEU A 240 7.13 27.82 -12.72
CA LEU A 240 7.46 28.12 -11.32
C LEU A 240 8.87 28.69 -11.13
N TRP A 241 9.83 28.32 -12.00
CA TRP A 241 11.22 28.77 -11.88
C TRP A 241 11.51 30.03 -12.67
N CYS A 242 10.93 30.21 -13.87
CA CYS A 242 11.10 31.42 -14.70
C CYS A 242 10.25 32.58 -14.21
N ARG A 243 9.27 32.35 -13.32
CA ARG A 243 8.51 33.45 -12.73
C ARG A 243 9.35 34.13 -11.64
N GLN A 244 9.90 35.31 -11.98
CA GLN A 244 10.51 36.17 -10.97
C GLN A 244 9.53 36.50 -9.88
N ILE A 245 9.93 36.30 -8.62
CA ILE A 245 9.07 36.59 -7.46
C ILE A 245 8.87 38.10 -7.40
N PRO A 246 7.62 38.62 -7.59
CA PRO A 246 7.39 40.03 -7.49
C PRO A 246 7.78 40.52 -6.10
N GLY A 247 8.71 41.41 -5.98
CA GLY A 247 9.11 42.00 -4.70
C GLY A 247 10.54 41.71 -4.22
N THR A 248 11.25 40.75 -4.81
CA THR A 248 12.64 40.48 -4.42
C THR A 248 13.56 41.69 -4.79
N LEU A 249 13.34 42.32 -5.92
CA LEU A 249 14.07 43.53 -6.32
C LEU A 249 13.76 44.73 -5.44
N SER A 250 12.49 44.92 -5.05
CA SER A 250 12.09 46.08 -4.21
C SER A 250 12.51 45.92 -2.72
N VAL A 251 12.78 44.71 -2.25
CA VAL A 251 13.31 44.47 -0.88
C VAL A 251 14.83 44.67 -0.87
N ILE A 252 15.53 44.26 -1.93
CA ILE A 252 16.97 44.46 -2.07
C ILE A 252 17.26 45.96 -2.26
N GLU A 253 16.47 46.66 -3.07
CA GLU A 253 16.65 48.07 -3.36
C GLU A 253 16.34 48.98 -2.15
N ARG A 254 15.46 48.54 -1.22
CA ARG A 254 15.19 49.26 0.04
C ARG A 254 16.31 49.15 1.08
N ASN A 255 17.08 48.09 1.06
CA ASN A 255 18.19 47.91 2.00
C ASN A 255 19.44 48.72 1.64
N TRP A 256 19.47 49.37 0.46
CA TRP A 256 20.60 50.18 -0.02
C TRP A 256 20.35 51.68 -0.03
N LYS A 257 19.18 52.21 0.41
CA LYS A 257 18.99 53.67 0.56
C LYS A 257 19.37 54.09 1.97
N PRO A 258 20.41 54.95 2.13
CA PRO A 258 20.77 55.47 3.44
C PRO A 258 19.68 56.35 4.01
N LEU A 259 19.57 56.31 5.32
CA LEU A 259 18.68 57.09 6.14
C LEU A 259 18.91 58.60 5.90
N ALA A 260 18.04 59.25 5.13
CA ALA A 260 17.97 60.70 5.09
C ALA A 260 16.51 61.15 5.12
N LEU A 261 16.15 61.74 6.25
CA LEU A 261 15.08 62.69 6.50
C LEU A 261 13.75 62.55 5.72
N GLN A 262 12.67 62.18 6.42
CA GLN A 262 11.49 63.03 6.49
C GLN A 262 10.47 62.57 7.54
N CYS A 263 10.31 63.38 8.54
CA CYS A 263 9.26 63.35 9.53
C CYS A 263 7.96 63.94 8.92
N SER A 264 6.82 63.45 9.39
CA SER A 264 5.45 63.97 9.16
C SER A 264 4.75 63.58 7.84
N THR A 265 4.04 62.50 7.92
CA THR A 265 2.74 62.08 7.32
C THR A 265 2.60 60.54 7.36
N GLN A 266 2.75 60.00 8.55
CA GLN A 266 3.13 58.56 8.68
C GLN A 266 2.01 57.57 9.01
N SER A 267 0.77 57.95 9.29
CA SER A 267 -0.23 56.97 9.74
C SER A 267 -0.96 56.26 8.59
N ILE A 268 -1.37 56.98 7.56
CA ILE A 268 -2.14 56.41 6.43
C ILE A 268 -1.27 55.56 5.49
N ARG A 269 -0.02 55.96 5.28
CA ARG A 269 0.96 55.19 4.42
C ARG A 269 1.42 53.90 5.10
N ARG A 270 1.45 53.82 6.45
CA ARG A 270 1.85 52.58 7.17
C ARG A 270 0.88 51.43 6.99
N ASP A 271 -0.42 51.65 7.01
CA ASP A 271 -1.42 50.59 6.87
C ASP A 271 -1.47 50.03 5.42
N GLN A 272 -1.38 50.95 4.45
CA GLN A 272 -1.34 50.53 3.03
C GLN A 272 -0.05 49.72 2.68
N THR A 273 1.10 50.13 3.25
CA THR A 273 2.38 49.40 3.08
C THR A 273 2.34 48.07 3.80
N ARG A 274 1.74 47.98 5.00
CA ARG A 274 1.60 46.77 5.80
C ARG A 274 0.66 45.75 5.12
N SER A 275 -0.45 46.20 4.53
CA SER A 275 -1.38 45.39 3.74
C SER A 275 -0.72 44.85 2.48
N ARG A 276 0.02 45.66 1.74
CA ARG A 276 0.77 45.25 0.52
C ARG A 276 1.89 44.25 0.84
N THR A 277 2.60 44.43 1.95
CA THR A 277 3.66 43.50 2.40
C THR A 277 3.08 42.16 2.83
N ARG A 278 1.92 42.16 3.52
CA ARG A 278 1.18 40.92 3.89
C ARG A 278 0.76 40.14 2.63
N GLY A 279 0.23 40.82 1.60
CA GLY A 279 -0.16 40.21 0.33
C GLY A 279 1.02 39.54 -0.39
N VAL A 280 2.16 40.22 -0.51
CA VAL A 280 3.38 39.69 -1.12
C VAL A 280 3.92 38.49 -0.35
N THR A 281 3.93 38.56 0.98
CA THR A 281 4.38 37.44 1.82
C THR A 281 3.47 36.20 1.68
N ALA A 282 2.16 36.38 1.57
CA ALA A 282 1.20 35.31 1.34
C ALA A 282 1.41 34.65 -0.04
N GLU A 283 1.65 35.45 -1.08
CA GLU A 283 1.93 34.96 -2.43
C GLU A 283 3.24 34.14 -2.48
N ILE A 284 4.30 34.63 -1.83
CA ILE A 284 5.58 33.91 -1.72
C ILE A 284 5.39 32.55 -1.03
N LYS A 285 4.67 32.52 0.10
CA LYS A 285 4.37 31.26 0.82
C LYS A 285 3.57 30.29 -0.07
N GLN A 286 2.61 30.80 -0.84
CA GLN A 286 1.83 29.97 -1.76
C GLN A 286 2.68 29.39 -2.89
N ILE A 287 3.58 30.18 -3.47
CA ILE A 287 4.51 29.71 -4.52
C ILE A 287 5.46 28.65 -3.94
N GLN A 288 6.01 28.86 -2.73
CA GLN A 288 6.87 27.89 -2.06
C GLN A 288 6.13 26.58 -1.78
N ALA A 289 4.88 26.63 -1.32
CA ALA A 289 4.03 25.45 -1.09
C ALA A 289 3.80 24.69 -2.40
N ARG A 290 3.51 25.38 -3.51
CA ARG A 290 3.34 24.78 -4.85
C ARG A 290 4.63 24.12 -5.34
N ARG A 291 5.80 24.77 -5.17
CA ARG A 291 7.11 24.20 -5.51
C ARG A 291 7.40 22.91 -4.70
N LYS A 292 7.06 22.90 -3.40
CA LYS A 292 7.26 21.73 -2.55
C LYS A 292 6.38 20.55 -2.99
N THR A 293 5.11 20.81 -3.29
CA THR A 293 4.19 19.77 -3.80
C THR A 293 4.65 19.24 -5.16
N ALA A 294 5.03 20.12 -6.09
CA ALA A 294 5.53 19.71 -7.41
C ALA A 294 6.79 18.82 -7.29
N ARG A 295 7.74 19.17 -6.40
CA ARG A 295 8.94 18.36 -6.15
C ARG A 295 8.59 16.96 -5.64
N MET A 296 7.65 16.86 -4.67
CA MET A 296 7.17 15.57 -4.15
C MET A 296 6.62 14.68 -5.27
N LEU A 297 5.78 15.23 -6.13
CA LEU A 297 5.15 14.48 -7.22
C LEU A 297 6.16 14.07 -8.32
N VAL A 298 7.18 14.88 -8.57
CA VAL A 298 8.29 14.50 -9.48
C VAL A 298 9.10 13.33 -8.90
N VAL A 299 9.33 13.29 -7.59
CA VAL A 299 10.03 12.17 -6.94
C VAL A 299 9.19 10.88 -7.05
N VAL A 300 7.86 10.95 -6.83
CA VAL A 300 6.96 9.81 -7.05
C VAL A 300 7.03 9.32 -8.49
N LEU A 301 7.04 10.23 -9.47
CA LEU A 301 7.17 9.88 -10.89
C LEU A 301 8.49 9.17 -11.21
N ILE A 302 9.60 9.67 -10.69
CA ILE A 302 10.93 9.06 -10.91
C ILE A 302 10.94 7.64 -10.31
N PHE A 303 10.42 7.47 -9.10
CA PHE A 303 10.32 6.16 -8.46
C PHE A 303 9.45 5.19 -9.27
N PHE A 304 8.29 5.66 -9.71
CA PHE A 304 7.41 4.87 -10.58
C PHE A 304 8.15 4.45 -11.86
N ALA A 305 8.77 5.39 -12.57
CA ALA A 305 9.50 5.08 -13.80
C ALA A 305 10.62 4.06 -13.57
N PHE A 306 11.38 4.20 -12.48
CA PHE A 306 12.46 3.30 -12.12
C PHE A 306 11.97 1.90 -11.77
N CYS A 307 10.92 1.79 -10.96
CA CYS A 307 10.42 0.49 -10.48
C CYS A 307 9.74 -0.33 -11.60
N TYR A 308 9.06 0.34 -12.53
CA TYR A 308 8.35 -0.37 -13.61
C TYR A 308 9.17 -0.59 -14.88
N LEU A 309 10.29 0.12 -15.06
CA LEU A 309 11.14 -0.02 -16.26
C LEU A 309 11.64 -1.44 -16.46
N PRO A 310 12.24 -2.12 -15.47
CA PRO A 310 12.82 -3.45 -15.67
C PRO A 310 11.78 -4.47 -16.14
N ILE A 311 10.65 -4.59 -15.44
CA ILE A 311 9.61 -5.56 -15.80
C ILE A 311 8.97 -5.25 -17.16
N SER A 312 8.79 -3.96 -17.48
CA SER A 312 8.22 -3.53 -18.75
C SER A 312 9.13 -3.89 -19.92
N VAL A 313 10.44 -3.68 -19.77
CA VAL A 313 11.44 -4.03 -20.79
C VAL A 313 11.54 -5.55 -20.91
N LEU A 314 11.65 -6.29 -19.81
CA LEU A 314 11.74 -7.75 -19.82
C LEU A 314 10.53 -8.41 -20.49
N ASN A 315 9.31 -7.91 -20.20
CA ASN A 315 8.11 -8.42 -20.86
C ASN A 315 8.12 -8.17 -22.38
N ILE A 316 8.55 -7.00 -22.84
CA ILE A 316 8.67 -6.72 -24.27
C ILE A 316 9.74 -7.62 -24.91
N LEU A 317 10.90 -7.79 -24.29
CA LEU A 317 11.96 -8.66 -24.80
C LEU A 317 11.52 -10.12 -24.88
N LYS A 318 10.79 -10.61 -23.86
CA LYS A 318 10.28 -11.99 -23.80
C LYS A 318 9.15 -12.20 -24.80
N ARG A 319 8.08 -11.38 -24.73
CA ARG A 319 6.81 -11.65 -25.43
C ARG A 319 6.79 -11.14 -26.88
N VAL A 320 7.52 -10.07 -27.20
CA VAL A 320 7.53 -9.51 -28.56
C VAL A 320 8.70 -10.02 -29.38
N PHE A 321 9.90 -10.05 -28.77
CA PHE A 321 11.13 -10.41 -29.50
C PHE A 321 11.55 -11.88 -29.30
N GLY A 322 11.00 -12.62 -28.33
CA GLY A 322 11.35 -14.03 -28.07
C GLY A 322 12.82 -14.23 -27.71
N ILE A 323 13.50 -13.19 -27.19
CA ILE A 323 14.98 -13.22 -27.01
C ILE A 323 15.41 -14.30 -26.02
N PHE A 324 14.52 -14.72 -25.13
CA PHE A 324 14.84 -15.66 -24.06
C PHE A 324 14.47 -17.12 -24.36
N ASP A 325 13.84 -17.40 -25.50
CA ASP A 325 13.38 -18.76 -25.84
C ASP A 325 14.54 -19.71 -26.07
N SER A 326 15.71 -19.21 -26.49
CA SER A 326 16.93 -19.96 -26.74
C SER A 326 18.02 -19.75 -25.68
N SER A 327 17.75 -19.01 -24.61
CA SER A 327 18.79 -18.69 -23.64
C SER A 327 19.18 -19.89 -22.79
N SER A 328 20.47 -20.17 -22.72
CA SER A 328 21.09 -21.23 -21.92
C SER A 328 21.03 -20.98 -20.41
N ASP A 329 20.87 -19.70 -19.99
CA ASP A 329 20.92 -19.27 -18.59
C ASP A 329 19.52 -18.91 -18.05
N ARG A 330 18.72 -19.94 -17.76
CA ARG A 330 17.38 -19.80 -17.18
C ARG A 330 17.42 -19.22 -15.77
N ALA A 331 18.43 -19.54 -14.97
CA ALA A 331 18.51 -19.09 -13.59
C ALA A 331 18.70 -17.57 -13.48
N THR A 332 19.60 -16.99 -14.28
CA THR A 332 19.79 -15.53 -14.31
C THR A 332 18.53 -14.82 -14.80
N LEU A 333 17.88 -15.36 -15.81
CA LEU A 333 16.65 -14.79 -16.34
C LEU A 333 15.53 -14.78 -15.28
N TYR A 334 15.36 -15.90 -14.60
CA TYR A 334 14.40 -16.04 -13.52
C TYR A 334 14.67 -15.02 -12.41
N ALA A 335 15.91 -14.89 -11.96
CA ALA A 335 16.31 -13.92 -10.95
C ALA A 335 16.02 -12.46 -11.39
N LEU A 336 16.21 -12.12 -12.67
CA LEU A 336 15.88 -10.79 -13.20
C LEU A 336 14.38 -10.52 -13.17
N PHE A 337 13.53 -11.49 -13.53
CA PHE A 337 12.08 -11.36 -13.45
C PHE A 337 11.62 -11.22 -12.01
N THR A 338 12.09 -12.07 -11.10
CA THR A 338 11.77 -12.04 -9.66
C THR A 338 12.16 -10.69 -9.03
N PHE A 339 13.37 -10.20 -9.30
CA PHE A 339 13.80 -8.87 -8.84
C PHE A 339 12.92 -7.75 -9.41
N SER A 340 12.54 -7.85 -10.68
CA SER A 340 11.68 -6.87 -11.33
C SER A 340 10.25 -6.88 -10.76
N HIS A 341 9.71 -8.05 -10.44
CA HIS A 341 8.43 -8.19 -9.73
C HIS A 341 8.50 -7.55 -8.34
N TRP A 342 9.55 -7.83 -7.58
CA TRP A 342 9.75 -7.19 -6.28
C TRP A 342 9.79 -5.66 -6.37
N LEU A 343 10.46 -5.08 -7.39
CA LEU A 343 10.49 -3.63 -7.62
C LEU A 343 9.10 -3.03 -7.83
N VAL A 344 8.21 -3.72 -8.55
CA VAL A 344 6.83 -3.29 -8.75
C VAL A 344 6.11 -3.15 -7.39
N TYR A 345 6.26 -4.11 -6.49
CA TYR A 345 5.68 -4.03 -5.15
C TYR A 345 6.37 -3.00 -4.27
N ALA A 346 7.68 -2.83 -4.39
CA ALA A 346 8.43 -1.82 -3.68
C ALA A 346 7.96 -0.39 -4.03
N ASN A 347 7.45 -0.16 -5.25
CA ASN A 347 6.83 1.10 -5.63
C ASN A 347 5.62 1.46 -4.73
N SER A 348 4.79 0.48 -4.39
CA SER A 348 3.63 0.72 -3.49
C SER A 348 4.06 1.08 -2.06
N ALA A 349 5.19 0.55 -1.59
CA ALA A 349 5.79 0.91 -0.30
C ALA A 349 6.46 2.30 -0.34
N ALA A 350 6.97 2.73 -1.48
CA ALA A 350 7.66 4.00 -1.63
C ALA A 350 6.73 5.22 -1.47
N ASN A 351 5.47 5.12 -1.90
CA ASN A 351 4.50 6.21 -1.89
C ASN A 351 4.32 6.86 -0.50
N PRO A 352 3.95 6.12 0.57
CA PRO A 352 3.82 6.68 1.92
C PRO A 352 5.14 7.25 2.46
N ILE A 353 6.26 6.62 2.16
CA ILE A 353 7.59 7.07 2.56
C ILE A 353 7.88 8.45 1.95
N ILE A 354 7.67 8.61 0.65
CA ILE A 354 7.86 9.87 -0.06
C ILE A 354 6.96 10.97 0.52
N TYR A 355 5.67 10.64 0.83
CA TYR A 355 4.75 11.59 1.45
C TYR A 355 5.21 12.03 2.84
N ASN A 356 5.73 11.12 3.65
CA ASN A 356 6.25 11.43 4.98
C ASN A 356 7.46 12.39 4.91
N PHE A 357 8.41 12.14 4.01
CA PHE A 357 9.60 12.96 3.91
C PHE A 357 9.35 14.31 3.26
N LEU A 358 8.56 14.37 2.19
CA LEU A 358 8.41 15.56 1.36
C LEU A 358 7.17 16.39 1.68
N SER A 359 6.14 15.83 2.31
CA SER A 359 4.93 16.56 2.68
C SER A 359 4.88 16.82 4.19
N GLY A 360 5.02 18.09 4.60
CA GLY A 360 4.93 18.48 6.02
C GLY A 360 3.57 18.11 6.65
N LYS A 361 2.48 18.18 5.84
CA LYS A 361 1.13 17.84 6.31
C LYS A 361 1.00 16.36 6.64
N PHE A 362 1.41 15.46 5.74
CA PHE A 362 1.39 14.02 6.01
C PHE A 362 2.30 13.63 7.17
N ARG A 363 3.49 14.24 7.25
CA ARG A 363 4.42 13.99 8.36
C ARG A 363 3.84 14.36 9.72
N GLU A 364 3.12 15.48 9.84
CA GLU A 364 2.45 15.87 11.08
C GLU A 364 1.35 14.88 11.47
N GLU A 365 0.53 14.46 10.50
CA GLU A 365 -0.54 13.50 10.74
C GLU A 365 -0.01 12.10 11.10
N PHE A 366 1.06 11.66 10.45
CA PHE A 366 1.70 10.38 10.78
C PHE A 366 2.28 10.42 12.20
N LYS A 367 2.95 11.52 12.61
CA LYS A 367 3.42 11.68 13.99
C LYS A 367 2.28 11.64 15.00
N THR A 368 1.18 12.29 14.69
CA THR A 368 -0.01 12.29 15.57
C THR A 368 -0.61 10.90 15.68
N ALA A 369 -0.70 10.15 14.58
CA ALA A 369 -1.19 8.77 14.58
C ALA A 369 -0.32 7.85 15.45
N PHE A 370 1.00 7.94 15.31
CA PHE A 370 1.94 7.17 16.14
C PHE A 370 1.90 7.59 17.62
N SER A 371 1.76 8.89 17.91
CA SER A 371 1.66 9.38 19.30
C SER A 371 0.35 8.95 19.97
N CYS A 372 -0.74 8.84 19.23
CA CYS A 372 -2.00 8.30 19.75
C CYS A 372 -1.87 6.80 20.07
N PHE A 373 -1.12 6.05 19.27
CA PHE A 373 -0.88 4.62 19.50
C PHE A 373 -0.03 4.42 20.78
N ASP A 374 1.06 5.16 20.94
CA ASP A 374 1.92 5.14 22.14
C ASP A 374 1.14 5.54 23.43
N ARG A 375 0.20 6.47 23.32
CA ARG A 375 -0.64 6.88 24.45
C ARG A 375 -1.70 5.84 24.82
N SER A 376 -2.23 5.12 23.81
CA SER A 376 -3.19 4.01 24.03
C SER A 376 -2.50 2.84 24.72
N ASP A 377 -1.28 2.51 24.33
CA ASP A 377 -0.53 1.42 24.97
C ASP A 377 -0.16 1.75 26.42
N ARG A 378 0.25 2.99 26.72
CA ARG A 378 0.50 3.44 28.11
C ARG A 378 -0.77 3.40 28.97
N GLN A 379 -1.92 3.79 28.45
CA GLN A 379 -3.19 3.69 29.18
C GLN A 379 -3.62 2.25 29.43
N ASN A 380 -3.38 1.35 28.46
CA ASN A 380 -3.63 -0.08 28.63
C ASN A 380 -2.68 -0.72 29.66
N GLU A 381 -1.38 -0.35 29.68
CA GLU A 381 -0.44 -0.80 30.70
C GLU A 381 -0.80 -0.25 32.09
N GLU A 382 -1.22 1.00 32.22
CA GLU A 382 -1.70 1.58 33.48
C GLU A 382 -2.99 0.89 33.97
N HIS A 383 -3.91 0.53 33.08
CA HIS A 383 -5.10 -0.25 33.43
C HIS A 383 -4.74 -1.68 33.87
N LEU A 384 -3.80 -2.34 33.22
CA LEU A 384 -3.33 -3.69 33.59
C LEU A 384 -2.59 -3.68 34.95
N THR A 385 -1.74 -2.67 35.17
CA THR A 385 -1.01 -2.51 36.43
C THR A 385 -1.94 -2.12 37.59
N ARG A 386 -2.93 -1.26 37.35
CA ARG A 386 -3.98 -0.93 38.34
C ARG A 386 -4.87 -2.12 38.66
N GLY A 387 -5.24 -2.95 37.70
CA GLY A 387 -5.96 -4.20 37.92
C GLY A 387 -5.15 -5.19 38.76
N ARG A 388 -3.84 -5.25 38.56
CA ARG A 388 -2.94 -6.16 39.29
C ARG A 388 -2.71 -5.71 40.73
N THR A 389 -2.55 -4.42 40.98
CA THR A 389 -2.42 -3.86 42.33
C THR A 389 -3.73 -3.92 43.12
N SER A 390 -4.90 -3.79 42.48
CA SER A 390 -6.21 -3.97 43.11
C SER A 390 -6.44 -5.42 43.55
N THR A 391 -5.98 -6.42 42.74
CA THR A 391 -6.10 -7.85 43.09
C THR A 391 -5.14 -8.27 44.20
N GLU A 392 -3.96 -7.64 44.29
CA GLU A 392 -3.01 -7.89 45.39
C GLU A 392 -3.48 -7.21 46.70
N SER A 393 -4.06 -6.01 46.61
CA SER A 393 -4.62 -5.33 47.79
C SER A 393 -5.83 -6.08 48.36
N HIS A 394 -6.68 -6.70 47.53
CA HIS A 394 -7.77 -7.54 48.00
C HIS A 394 -7.31 -8.86 48.64
N LYS A 395 -6.20 -9.44 48.16
CA LYS A 395 -5.60 -10.65 48.77
C LYS A 395 -4.93 -10.34 50.13
N SER A 396 -4.35 -9.13 50.27
CA SER A 396 -3.76 -8.66 51.53
C SER A 396 -4.83 -8.37 52.60
N LEU A 397 -5.97 -7.75 52.23
CA LEU A 397 -7.07 -7.49 53.15
C LEU A 397 -7.78 -8.78 53.61
N THR A 398 -7.94 -9.76 52.74
CA THR A 398 -8.51 -11.07 53.15
C THR A 398 -7.59 -11.88 54.05
N ALA A 399 -6.26 -11.73 53.89
CA ALA A 399 -5.29 -12.38 54.80
C ALA A 399 -5.25 -11.71 56.20
N GLN A 400 -5.46 -10.38 56.29
CA GLN A 400 -5.52 -9.68 57.59
C GLN A 400 -6.84 -9.90 58.32
N MET A 401 -7.96 -10.13 57.67
CA MET A 401 -9.25 -10.43 58.33
C MET A 401 -9.30 -11.85 58.91
N SER A 402 -8.48 -12.80 58.46
CA SER A 402 -8.45 -14.12 59.01
C SER A 402 -7.60 -14.24 60.29
N HIS A 403 -6.76 -13.25 60.63
CA HIS A 403 -5.96 -13.22 61.85
C HIS A 403 -6.59 -12.47 63.03
N TYR A 404 -7.72 -11.78 62.84
CA TYR A 404 -8.42 -11.01 63.89
C TYR A 404 -9.67 -11.66 64.46
N SER A 405 -9.94 -12.93 64.13
CA SER A 405 -11.13 -13.65 64.61
C SER A 405 -10.88 -14.55 65.79
N ASN A 406 -9.74 -14.37 66.53
CA ASN A 406 -9.51 -15.17 67.76
C ASN A 406 -8.85 -14.29 68.84
N SER A 407 -9.61 -13.35 69.41
CA SER A 407 -9.35 -12.92 70.83
C SER A 407 -10.52 -12.07 71.34
N SER A 408 -11.25 -12.70 72.28
CA SER A 408 -11.95 -12.18 73.44
C SER A 408 -13.06 -11.11 73.26
N ARG A 409 -14.24 -11.62 73.51
CA ARG A 409 -15.32 -11.00 74.31
C ARG A 409 -14.81 -10.00 75.35
N THR A 410 -15.37 -8.82 75.40
CA THR A 410 -16.11 -8.25 76.60
C THR A 410 -16.60 -6.84 76.25
N SER A 411 -17.89 -6.69 76.48
CA SER A 411 -18.61 -5.57 77.14
C SER A 411 -18.46 -4.12 76.67
N GLU A 412 -19.59 -3.64 76.37
CA GLU A 412 -20.39 -2.53 76.93
C GLU A 412 -20.60 -1.33 75.99
N ASN A 413 -21.82 -1.28 75.59
CA ASN A 413 -22.84 -0.21 75.82
C ASN A 413 -22.42 1.28 75.61
N ILE A 414 -23.35 1.91 74.97
CA ILE A 414 -23.89 3.28 75.22
C ILE A 414 -23.87 4.22 73.98
N VAL A 415 -25.09 4.48 73.59
CA VAL A 415 -25.86 5.71 73.31
C VAL A 415 -25.76 6.31 71.91
N LEU A 416 -26.75 6.12 71.08
CA LEU A 416 -27.86 6.98 70.67
C LEU A 416 -27.56 8.51 70.60
N THR A 417 -27.70 9.08 69.44
CA THR A 417 -28.72 10.11 69.09
C THR A 417 -28.49 10.62 67.67
N ASN A 418 -29.48 10.45 66.81
CA ASN A 418 -30.43 11.41 66.27
C ASN A 418 -29.83 12.66 65.63
N VAL A 419 -30.21 12.91 64.39
CA VAL A 419 -31.25 13.83 63.89
C VAL A 419 -31.13 13.84 62.36
N THR A 420 -32.00 13.25 61.60
CA THR A 420 -33.23 13.69 60.92
C THR A 420 -33.24 15.04 60.26
N THR A 421 -33.70 14.97 59.00
CA THR A 421 -34.62 15.91 58.29
C THR A 421 -33.94 17.11 57.61
N LEU A 422 -34.30 17.53 56.42
CA LEU A 422 -35.58 17.76 55.73
C LEU A 422 -35.35 18.07 54.24
N GLN A 423 -36.15 17.54 53.39
CA GLN A 423 -37.22 18.07 52.50
C GLN A 423 -36.71 18.71 51.22
N ALA A 424 -36.99 18.20 50.05
CA ALA A 424 -38.23 18.19 49.22
C ALA A 424 -38.97 19.54 49.07
N SER A 425 -39.03 19.96 47.82
CA SER A 425 -40.17 20.58 47.09
C SER A 425 -39.62 21.14 45.78
N ALA A 426 -40.02 20.69 44.61
CA ALA A 426 -41.28 20.83 43.90
C ALA A 426 -41.68 22.30 43.66
N PHE A 427 -41.75 22.65 42.37
CA PHE A 427 -42.87 23.33 41.70
C PHE A 427 -42.40 23.80 40.32
N THR A 428 -42.87 23.19 39.24
CA THR A 428 -43.94 23.56 38.32
C THR A 428 -43.90 24.98 37.77
N GLY A 429 -43.97 25.07 36.44
CA GLY A 429 -44.92 25.98 35.86
C GLY A 429 -44.49 26.69 34.58
N ASN A 430 -45.09 26.24 33.46
CA ASN A 430 -45.64 27.00 32.32
C ASN A 430 -44.81 28.15 31.70
N GLY A 431 -44.55 28.08 30.43
CA GLY A 431 -45.51 28.31 29.31
C GLY A 431 -45.22 29.63 28.65
N ALA A 432 -44.82 29.55 27.43
CA ALA A 432 -45.23 30.31 26.26
C ALA A 432 -44.34 29.89 25.09
#